data_e3bd2b7196f80e0a5dc9212010c63aa4
#
_entry.id   e3bd2b7196f80e0a5dc9212010c63aa4
#
_cell.length_a   1.000
_cell.length_b   1.000
_cell.length_c   1.000
_cell.angle_alpha   90.00
_cell.angle_beta   90.00
_cell.angle_gamma   90.00
#
_symmetry.space_group_name_H-M   'P 1'
#
loop_
_entity.id
_entity.type
_entity.pdbx_description
1 polymer ?
#
loop_
_entity_poly.entity_id
_entity_poly.type
_entity_poly.pdbx_seq_one_letter_code
_entity_poly.pdbx_strand_id
1 'polypeptide(L)'
;MRRRADVRGPSADLTGRMTSPTPHVPSVAAPTTAHPTIARGSLTYQAPARPARRTVETPSSVESADVTPPGARANEATATSTPTPTPTLPRVSRLTGPRPLSRALLLSAVAIASGLVVGGITSFGQLLPGTLNWLANSVAGWSIPMVLLVAWARGGVLRSAITGGLVFVAMSQGYALVSTLRGYPDQGIRWALIGLVAGPVLGAATALLRHESRRIVAIAAGVLGGVILGDAVHGFVAIPAGWGSWVIVASGALAFLGVTAVVLLRAWRPTLLLAATAAVVASAYSLLLDPLLGLVFR
;
A
#
# COMPACT_ATOMS: atom_id res chain seq x y z
N MET A 1 29.09 -40.69 79.14
CA MET A 1 28.52 -41.65 78.22
C MET A 1 28.16 -40.96 76.87
N ARG A 2 29.05 -41.04 75.85
CA ARG A 2 28.85 -40.42 74.56
C ARG A 2 28.70 -41.56 73.55
N ARG A 3 27.52 -41.74 72.94
CA ARG A 3 27.29 -42.61 71.82
C ARG A 3 27.68 -41.92 70.52
N ARG A 4 28.69 -42.49 69.84
CA ARG A 4 29.01 -42.12 68.43
C ARG A 4 28.02 -42.81 67.52
N ALA A 5 27.35 -42.03 66.67
CA ALA A 5 26.55 -42.57 65.58
C ALA A 5 27.46 -42.64 64.32
N ASP A 6 27.65 -43.86 63.83
CA ASP A 6 28.30 -44.13 62.55
C ASP A 6 27.37 -43.74 61.41
N VAL A 7 27.78 -42.70 60.67
CA VAL A 7 27.14 -42.32 59.41
C VAL A 7 27.95 -42.97 58.28
N ARG A 8 27.51 -44.10 57.80
CA ARG A 8 27.98 -44.70 56.53
C ARG A 8 27.26 -43.98 55.40
N GLY A 9 27.98 -43.18 54.57
CA GLY A 9 27.50 -42.61 53.32
C GLY A 9 27.45 -43.67 52.25
N PRO A 10 26.48 -43.59 51.35
CA PRO A 10 26.41 -44.52 50.20
C PRO A 10 27.49 -44.18 49.17
N SER A 11 28.26 -45.21 48.77
CA SER A 11 29.18 -45.23 47.62
C SER A 11 28.45 -44.92 46.33
N ALA A 12 28.82 -43.86 45.60
CA ALA A 12 28.34 -43.57 44.28
C ALA A 12 29.06 -44.50 43.27
N ASP A 13 28.30 -45.34 42.66
CA ASP A 13 28.70 -46.16 41.49
C ASP A 13 28.73 -45.25 40.23
N LEU A 14 29.91 -45.00 39.69
CA LEU A 14 30.15 -44.09 38.58
C LEU A 14 29.97 -44.69 37.18
N THR A 15 29.21 -45.77 37.02
CA THR A 15 28.95 -46.43 35.74
C THR A 15 27.48 -46.44 35.28
N GLY A 16 26.65 -45.55 35.81
CA GLY A 16 25.25 -45.44 35.40
C GLY A 16 25.08 -44.67 34.09
N ARG A 17 25.13 -45.41 32.98
CA ARG A 17 24.66 -44.95 31.65
C ARG A 17 23.25 -44.39 31.77
N MET A 18 23.06 -43.08 31.64
CA MET A 18 21.75 -42.47 31.51
C MET A 18 21.14 -42.85 30.16
N THR A 19 20.27 -43.84 30.16
CA THR A 19 19.33 -44.09 29.09
C THR A 19 18.13 -43.15 29.30
N SER A 20 18.09 -42.06 28.53
CA SER A 20 16.92 -41.18 28.47
C SER A 20 15.72 -41.98 27.93
N PRO A 21 14.54 -41.96 28.57
CA PRO A 21 13.37 -42.55 27.99
C PRO A 21 12.96 -41.72 26.75
N THR A 22 12.96 -42.35 25.60
CA THR A 22 12.42 -41.80 24.35
C THR A 22 10.92 -41.60 24.54
N PRO A 23 10.37 -40.37 24.34
CA PRO A 23 8.92 -40.22 24.41
C PRO A 23 8.28 -40.99 23.26
N HIS A 24 7.39 -41.88 23.62
CA HIS A 24 6.56 -42.66 22.71
C HIS A 24 5.60 -41.68 22.03
N VAL A 25 5.92 -41.22 20.79
CA VAL A 25 4.99 -40.48 19.95
C VAL A 25 3.99 -41.46 19.38
N PRO A 26 2.69 -41.33 19.69
CA PRO A 26 1.67 -42.20 19.07
C PRO A 26 1.68 -41.88 17.57
N SER A 27 1.91 -42.93 16.77
CA SER A 27 1.77 -42.90 15.31
C SER A 27 0.33 -42.55 14.97
N VAL A 28 0.06 -41.31 14.64
CA VAL A 28 -1.20 -40.91 14.04
C VAL A 28 -1.18 -41.40 12.59
N ALA A 29 -2.00 -42.43 12.33
CA ALA A 29 -2.23 -42.92 10.98
C ALA A 29 -2.65 -41.76 10.09
N ALA A 30 -1.89 -41.50 9.03
CA ALA A 30 -2.22 -40.52 8.03
C ALA A 30 -3.58 -40.87 7.38
N PRO A 31 -4.52 -39.93 7.28
CA PRO A 31 -5.73 -40.17 6.52
C PRO A 31 -5.35 -40.38 5.04
N THR A 32 -5.73 -41.53 4.51
CA THR A 32 -5.64 -41.87 3.09
C THR A 32 -6.57 -40.91 2.33
N THR A 33 -6.03 -39.79 1.84
CA THR A 33 -6.75 -38.92 0.92
C THR A 33 -6.82 -39.59 -0.43
N ALA A 34 -7.98 -40.18 -0.72
CA ALA A 34 -8.33 -40.57 -2.08
C ALA A 34 -8.38 -39.32 -2.94
N HIS A 35 -7.43 -39.19 -3.86
CA HIS A 35 -7.46 -38.13 -4.89
C HIS A 35 -8.65 -38.44 -5.83
N PRO A 36 -9.60 -37.50 -5.99
CA PRO A 36 -10.58 -37.65 -7.06
C PRO A 36 -9.85 -37.48 -8.39
N THR A 37 -9.88 -38.51 -9.21
CA THR A 37 -9.44 -38.47 -10.61
C THR A 37 -10.38 -37.52 -11.36
N ILE A 38 -9.94 -36.31 -11.60
CA ILE A 38 -10.66 -35.35 -12.46
C ILE A 38 -10.48 -35.81 -13.89
N ALA A 39 -11.53 -36.39 -14.44
CA ALA A 39 -11.63 -36.67 -15.87
C ALA A 39 -11.44 -35.35 -16.65
N ARG A 40 -10.39 -35.27 -17.46
CA ARG A 40 -10.17 -34.19 -18.42
C ARG A 40 -11.27 -34.25 -19.48
N GLY A 41 -12.39 -33.59 -19.25
CA GLY A 41 -13.35 -33.23 -20.28
C GLY A 41 -12.71 -32.15 -21.16
N SER A 42 -12.43 -32.50 -22.40
CA SER A 42 -12.01 -31.55 -23.43
C SER A 42 -13.19 -30.59 -23.74
N LEU A 43 -13.19 -29.43 -23.11
CA LEU A 43 -14.06 -28.32 -23.51
C LEU A 43 -13.51 -27.72 -24.80
N THR A 44 -14.05 -28.15 -25.92
CA THR A 44 -13.88 -27.45 -27.20
C THR A 44 -14.55 -26.08 -27.08
N TYR A 45 -13.72 -25.06 -27.00
CA TYR A 45 -14.17 -23.66 -27.04
C TYR A 45 -14.60 -23.33 -28.48
N GLN A 46 -15.90 -23.23 -28.69
CA GLN A 46 -16.49 -22.76 -29.93
C GLN A 46 -16.53 -21.23 -29.87
N ALA A 47 -15.67 -20.59 -30.65
CA ALA A 47 -15.61 -19.13 -30.75
C ALA A 47 -16.95 -18.58 -31.31
N PRO A 48 -17.52 -17.52 -30.72
CA PRO A 48 -18.71 -16.89 -31.26
C PRO A 48 -18.40 -16.23 -32.58
N ALA A 49 -19.32 -16.42 -33.55
CA ALA A 49 -19.26 -15.85 -34.90
C ALA A 49 -19.14 -14.32 -34.83
N ARG A 50 -18.18 -13.76 -35.57
CA ARG A 50 -18.01 -12.32 -35.75
C ARG A 50 -19.28 -11.72 -36.37
N PRO A 51 -19.86 -10.66 -35.75
CA PRO A 51 -20.93 -9.92 -36.43
C PRO A 51 -20.38 -9.20 -37.67
N ALA A 52 -21.14 -9.25 -38.74
CA ALA A 52 -20.84 -8.66 -40.03
C ALA A 52 -20.56 -7.15 -39.92
N ARG A 53 -19.48 -6.73 -40.51
CA ARG A 53 -19.02 -5.34 -40.63
C ARG A 53 -20.07 -4.55 -41.42
N ARG A 54 -20.84 -3.72 -40.72
CA ARG A 54 -21.74 -2.73 -41.33
C ARG A 54 -20.87 -1.66 -41.98
N THR A 55 -20.84 -1.63 -43.30
CA THR A 55 -20.31 -0.52 -44.10
C THR A 55 -21.19 0.69 -43.85
N VAL A 56 -20.62 1.71 -43.22
CA VAL A 56 -21.24 3.03 -43.14
C VAL A 56 -20.87 3.77 -44.42
N GLU A 57 -21.87 3.97 -45.24
CA GLU A 57 -21.80 4.85 -46.41
C GLU A 57 -21.61 6.28 -45.94
N THR A 58 -20.58 6.93 -46.47
CA THR A 58 -20.29 8.35 -46.28
C THR A 58 -21.24 9.17 -47.16
N PRO A 59 -22.02 10.09 -46.64
CA PRO A 59 -22.76 11.02 -47.52
C PRO A 59 -21.78 12.07 -48.06
N SER A 60 -21.87 12.17 -49.38
CA SER A 60 -21.22 13.09 -50.28
C SER A 60 -21.52 14.57 -49.96
N SER A 61 -20.48 15.37 -50.06
CA SER A 61 -20.41 16.79 -50.41
C SER A 61 -21.72 17.57 -50.55
N VAL A 62 -21.92 18.56 -49.68
CA VAL A 62 -22.79 19.71 -49.88
C VAL A 62 -21.94 20.93 -50.18
N GLU A 63 -22.23 21.41 -51.35
CA GLU A 63 -21.84 22.57 -52.10
C GLU A 63 -21.76 23.87 -51.32
N SER A 64 -20.64 24.56 -51.44
CA SER A 64 -20.42 25.93 -50.96
C SER A 64 -21.27 26.91 -51.71
N ALA A 65 -22.24 27.52 -51.10
CA ALA A 65 -22.91 28.72 -51.58
C ALA A 65 -22.23 29.94 -51.00
N ASP A 66 -21.53 30.63 -51.86
CA ASP A 66 -20.97 31.98 -51.69
C ASP A 66 -22.13 32.99 -51.55
N VAL A 67 -22.31 33.57 -50.36
CA VAL A 67 -23.21 34.72 -50.16
C VAL A 67 -22.42 35.86 -49.52
N THR A 68 -21.94 36.72 -50.38
CA THR A 68 -21.45 38.07 -50.00
C THR A 68 -22.61 39.02 -49.75
N PRO A 69 -22.78 39.60 -48.56
CA PRO A 69 -23.67 40.73 -48.37
C PRO A 69 -22.92 42.05 -48.57
N PRO A 70 -23.53 43.04 -49.26
CA PRO A 70 -22.93 44.35 -49.47
C PRO A 70 -23.14 45.29 -48.30
N GLY A 71 -22.12 45.99 -47.94
CA GLY A 71 -22.08 47.36 -47.46
C GLY A 71 -23.08 47.84 -46.37
N ALA A 72 -22.57 48.00 -45.13
CA ALA A 72 -23.17 48.92 -44.21
C ALA A 72 -22.07 49.79 -43.52
N ARG A 73 -22.25 51.05 -43.72
CA ARG A 73 -21.42 52.20 -43.37
C ARG A 73 -20.99 52.25 -41.91
N ALA A 74 -19.79 52.79 -41.77
CA ALA A 74 -19.22 53.34 -40.55
C ALA A 74 -20.22 54.17 -39.72
N ASN A 75 -20.29 53.87 -38.43
CA ASN A 75 -20.55 54.86 -37.40
C ASN A 75 -19.52 54.61 -36.27
N GLU A 76 -18.48 55.42 -36.33
CA GLU A 76 -17.60 55.68 -35.21
C GLU A 76 -18.40 56.36 -34.10
N ALA A 77 -18.79 55.59 -33.10
CA ALA A 77 -19.12 56.12 -31.80
C ALA A 77 -18.02 55.65 -30.83
N THR A 78 -17.07 56.52 -30.61
CA THR A 78 -16.03 56.40 -29.60
C THR A 78 -16.69 56.37 -28.20
N ALA A 79 -17.14 55.18 -27.81
CA ALA A 79 -17.54 54.93 -26.42
C ALA A 79 -16.26 54.68 -25.61
N THR A 80 -15.77 55.72 -24.95
CA THR A 80 -14.76 55.62 -23.89
C THR A 80 -15.33 54.79 -22.76
N SER A 81 -15.18 53.48 -22.86
CA SER A 81 -15.52 52.55 -21.78
C SER A 81 -14.46 52.68 -20.66
N THR A 82 -14.83 53.45 -19.64
CA THR A 82 -14.11 53.46 -18.37
C THR A 82 -13.99 52.00 -17.86
N PRO A 83 -12.76 51.47 -17.65
CA PRO A 83 -12.62 50.12 -17.16
C PRO A 83 -13.21 50.05 -15.74
N THR A 84 -14.31 49.33 -15.61
CA THR A 84 -14.88 48.97 -14.30
C THR A 84 -13.80 48.23 -13.50
N PRO A 85 -13.41 48.70 -12.31
CA PRO A 85 -12.43 48.01 -11.49
C PRO A 85 -12.98 46.64 -11.14
N THR A 86 -12.40 45.62 -11.73
CA THR A 86 -12.69 44.22 -11.37
C THR A 86 -12.39 44.08 -9.88
N PRO A 87 -13.38 43.62 -9.06
CA PRO A 87 -13.15 43.39 -7.65
C PRO A 87 -12.05 42.34 -7.51
N THR A 88 -10.85 42.77 -7.16
CA THR A 88 -9.75 41.88 -6.78
C THR A 88 -10.16 41.19 -5.49
N LEU A 89 -10.69 39.97 -5.62
CA LEU A 89 -10.90 39.10 -4.45
C LEU A 89 -9.59 39.07 -3.65
N PRO A 90 -9.63 39.30 -2.34
CA PRO A 90 -8.44 39.27 -1.51
C PRO A 90 -7.73 37.91 -1.76
N ARG A 91 -6.56 38.02 -2.39
CA ARG A 91 -5.66 36.86 -2.55
C ARG A 91 -5.35 36.40 -1.14
N VAL A 92 -6.05 35.33 -0.69
CA VAL A 92 -5.74 34.68 0.57
C VAL A 92 -4.29 34.21 0.39
N SER A 93 -3.37 35.06 0.78
CA SER A 93 -1.96 34.73 0.88
C SER A 93 -1.90 33.52 1.84
N ARG A 94 -1.73 32.34 1.26
CA ARG A 94 -1.52 31.14 2.06
C ARG A 94 -0.31 31.43 2.92
N LEU A 95 -0.56 31.63 4.23
CA LEU A 95 0.45 31.82 5.28
C LEU A 95 1.25 30.52 5.46
N THR A 96 1.83 30.02 4.37
CA THR A 96 2.75 28.90 4.38
C THR A 96 4.17 29.40 4.17
N GLY A 97 4.59 30.31 5.07
CA GLY A 97 6.02 30.58 5.20
C GLY A 97 6.76 29.26 5.51
N PRO A 98 8.04 29.15 5.10
CA PRO A 98 8.84 27.96 5.41
C PRO A 98 8.82 27.75 6.93
N ARG A 99 8.35 26.57 7.35
CA ARG A 99 8.34 26.23 8.77
C ARG A 99 9.76 26.22 9.30
N PRO A 100 10.03 26.76 10.51
CA PRO A 100 11.36 26.69 11.09
C PRO A 100 11.82 25.22 11.11
N LEU A 101 13.08 24.99 10.74
CA LEU A 101 13.67 23.65 10.60
C LEU A 101 13.47 22.79 11.84
N SER A 102 13.57 23.38 13.03
CA SER A 102 13.33 22.74 14.31
C SER A 102 11.92 22.13 14.41
N ARG A 103 10.89 22.87 14.04
CA ARG A 103 9.51 22.37 14.04
C ARG A 103 9.31 21.23 13.02
N ALA A 104 9.97 21.33 11.89
CA ALA A 104 9.90 20.33 10.85
C ALA A 104 10.55 19.00 11.29
N LEU A 105 11.70 19.08 11.95
CA LEU A 105 12.38 17.90 12.53
C LEU A 105 11.58 17.29 13.67
N LEU A 106 11.01 18.12 14.55
CA LEU A 106 10.15 17.65 15.63
C LEU A 106 8.96 16.85 15.10
N LEU A 107 8.27 17.33 14.07
CA LEU A 107 7.14 16.59 13.48
C LEU A 107 7.57 15.25 12.87
N SER A 108 8.74 15.20 12.25
CA SER A 108 9.30 13.92 11.74
C SER A 108 9.63 12.98 12.90
N ALA A 109 10.26 13.47 13.97
CA ALA A 109 10.57 12.67 15.15
C ALA A 109 9.30 12.12 15.84
N VAL A 110 8.27 12.94 15.98
CA VAL A 110 6.96 12.50 16.51
C VAL A 110 6.33 11.46 15.60
N ALA A 111 6.39 11.63 14.26
CA ALA A 111 5.86 10.62 13.34
C ALA A 111 6.59 9.27 13.49
N ILE A 112 7.92 9.29 13.65
CA ILE A 112 8.73 8.08 13.86
C ILE A 112 8.37 7.41 15.20
N ALA A 113 8.28 8.18 16.28
CA ALA A 113 7.88 7.64 17.57
C ALA A 113 6.44 7.07 17.55
N SER A 114 5.51 7.74 16.86
CA SER A 114 4.17 7.23 16.62
C SER A 114 4.18 5.93 15.79
N GLY A 115 5.10 5.82 14.83
CA GLY A 115 5.31 4.58 14.08
C GLY A 115 5.65 3.40 14.99
N LEU A 116 6.56 3.58 15.95
CA LEU A 116 6.90 2.54 16.94
C LEU A 116 5.67 2.08 17.72
N VAL A 117 4.83 3.02 18.18
CA VAL A 117 3.60 2.71 18.91
C VAL A 117 2.59 1.98 18.03
N VAL A 118 2.36 2.46 16.82
CA VAL A 118 1.44 1.83 15.86
C VAL A 118 1.88 0.41 15.52
N GLY A 119 3.18 0.19 15.30
CA GLY A 119 3.73 -1.15 15.09
C GLY A 119 3.49 -2.07 16.28
N GLY A 120 3.74 -1.59 17.51
CA GLY A 120 3.44 -2.34 18.72
C GLY A 120 1.97 -2.72 18.84
N ILE A 121 1.04 -1.80 18.56
CA ILE A 121 -0.40 -2.08 18.53
C ILE A 121 -0.74 -3.12 17.47
N THR A 122 -0.11 -3.06 16.28
CA THR A 122 -0.35 -4.02 15.19
C THR A 122 -0.02 -5.46 15.59
N SER A 123 0.92 -5.67 16.55
CA SER A 123 1.18 -7.00 17.10
C SER A 123 -0.06 -7.65 17.74
N PHE A 124 -0.99 -6.87 18.28
CA PHE A 124 -2.27 -7.38 18.76
C PHE A 124 -3.29 -7.61 17.63
N GLY A 125 -3.07 -7.03 16.46
CA GLY A 125 -3.92 -7.22 15.29
C GLY A 125 -4.02 -8.69 14.86
N GLN A 126 -3.01 -9.49 15.16
CA GLN A 126 -3.02 -10.94 14.92
C GLN A 126 -4.03 -11.72 15.78
N LEU A 127 -4.51 -11.13 16.87
CA LEU A 127 -5.57 -11.70 17.71
C LEU A 127 -6.97 -11.37 17.21
N LEU A 128 -7.09 -10.51 16.22
CA LEU A 128 -8.39 -10.12 15.67
C LEU A 128 -9.04 -11.30 14.94
N PRO A 129 -10.35 -11.48 15.07
CA PRO A 129 -11.04 -12.59 14.42
C PRO A 129 -11.16 -12.41 12.90
N GLY A 130 -11.12 -13.53 12.19
CA GLY A 130 -11.48 -13.61 10.77
C GLY A 130 -10.68 -12.69 9.86
N THR A 131 -11.38 -11.87 9.10
CA THR A 131 -10.82 -10.98 8.09
C THR A 131 -9.87 -9.91 8.63
N LEU A 132 -10.09 -9.42 9.84
CA LEU A 132 -9.27 -8.33 10.41
C LEU A 132 -7.83 -8.75 10.72
N ASN A 133 -7.60 -10.04 11.01
CA ASN A 133 -6.25 -10.58 11.19
C ASN A 133 -5.39 -10.40 9.92
N TRP A 134 -5.95 -10.75 8.76
CA TRP A 134 -5.23 -10.61 7.49
C TRP A 134 -4.94 -9.16 7.16
N LEU A 135 -5.86 -8.24 7.47
CA LEU A 135 -5.64 -6.81 7.26
C LEU A 135 -4.45 -6.29 8.09
N ALA A 136 -4.32 -6.73 9.35
CA ALA A 136 -3.19 -6.36 10.20
C ALA A 136 -1.84 -6.90 9.68
N ASN A 137 -1.86 -7.99 8.91
CA ASN A 137 -0.67 -8.60 8.31
C ASN A 137 -0.43 -8.20 6.85
N SER A 138 -1.31 -7.39 6.25
CA SER A 138 -1.19 -6.95 4.85
C SER A 138 -0.21 -5.78 4.72
N VAL A 139 0.41 -5.64 3.54
CA VAL A 139 1.26 -4.48 3.23
C VAL A 139 0.43 -3.19 3.24
N ALA A 140 -0.84 -3.25 2.86
CA ALA A 140 -1.77 -2.12 2.98
C ALA A 140 -1.97 -1.71 4.44
N GLY A 141 -2.15 -2.67 5.35
CA GLY A 141 -2.29 -2.42 6.78
C GLY A 141 -1.08 -1.71 7.41
N TRP A 142 0.11 -1.91 6.85
CA TRP A 142 1.35 -1.25 7.27
C TRP A 142 1.59 0.08 6.54
N SER A 143 1.31 0.12 5.25
CA SER A 143 1.58 1.30 4.41
C SER A 143 0.63 2.45 4.72
N ILE A 144 -0.65 2.19 4.99
CA ILE A 144 -1.64 3.24 5.24
C ILE A 144 -1.29 4.07 6.48
N PRO A 145 -1.04 3.49 7.67
CA PRO A 145 -0.63 4.26 8.85
C PRO A 145 0.67 5.05 8.60
N MET A 146 1.66 4.44 7.94
CA MET A 146 2.91 5.12 7.60
C MET A 146 2.65 6.34 6.72
N VAL A 147 1.88 6.20 5.64
CA VAL A 147 1.50 7.30 4.74
C VAL A 147 0.78 8.42 5.49
N LEU A 148 -0.13 8.09 6.39
CA LEU A 148 -0.85 9.07 7.21
C LEU A 148 0.08 9.84 8.15
N LEU A 149 1.02 9.16 8.81
CA LEU A 149 2.02 9.79 9.68
C LEU A 149 2.94 10.74 8.89
N VAL A 150 3.41 10.32 7.72
CA VAL A 150 4.24 11.15 6.84
C VAL A 150 3.44 12.33 6.27
N ALA A 151 2.18 12.12 5.89
CA ALA A 151 1.30 13.18 5.42
C ALA A 151 1.04 14.23 6.50
N TRP A 152 0.86 13.79 7.76
CA TRP A 152 0.71 14.67 8.93
C TRP A 152 1.99 15.48 9.21
N ALA A 153 3.18 14.88 9.11
CA ALA A 153 4.46 15.56 9.30
C ALA A 153 4.73 16.68 8.26
N ARG A 154 4.04 16.63 7.10
CA ARG A 154 4.07 17.66 6.03
C ARG A 154 5.47 18.05 5.60
N GLY A 155 6.35 17.09 5.35
CA GLY A 155 7.69 17.29 4.82
C GLY A 155 7.72 17.69 3.34
N GLY A 156 8.85 18.26 2.88
CA GLY A 156 9.22 18.26 1.46
C GLY A 156 9.57 16.82 1.02
N VAL A 157 9.76 16.61 -0.28
CA VAL A 157 9.92 15.26 -0.86
C VAL A 157 11.03 14.45 -0.18
N LEU A 158 12.25 14.99 -0.11
CA LEU A 158 13.39 14.28 0.51
C LEU A 158 13.15 13.97 1.99
N ARG A 159 12.65 14.96 2.76
CA ARG A 159 12.36 14.73 4.18
C ARG A 159 11.24 13.71 4.37
N SER A 160 10.20 13.73 3.55
CA SER A 160 9.12 12.75 3.61
C SER A 160 9.59 11.36 3.21
N ALA A 161 10.51 11.24 2.26
CA ALA A 161 11.16 9.97 1.92
C ALA A 161 11.93 9.41 3.11
N ILE A 162 12.81 10.20 3.71
CA ILE A 162 13.58 9.78 4.90
C ILE A 162 12.64 9.44 6.06
N THR A 163 11.66 10.30 6.35
CA THR A 163 10.68 10.05 7.41
C THR A 163 9.88 8.78 7.14
N GLY A 164 9.48 8.51 5.89
CA GLY A 164 8.75 7.30 5.51
C GLY A 164 9.55 6.02 5.79
N GLY A 165 10.83 5.99 5.40
CA GLY A 165 11.72 4.88 5.71
C GLY A 165 11.87 4.67 7.22
N LEU A 166 12.13 5.73 7.97
CA LEU A 166 12.32 5.65 9.43
C LEU A 166 11.02 5.28 10.17
N VAL A 167 9.86 5.78 9.74
CA VAL A 167 8.56 5.38 10.30
C VAL A 167 8.31 3.91 10.06
N PHE A 168 8.57 3.40 8.86
CA PHE A 168 8.35 1.99 8.54
C PHE A 168 9.27 1.08 9.36
N VAL A 169 10.55 1.44 9.47
CA VAL A 169 11.50 0.76 10.36
C VAL A 169 11.03 0.79 11.81
N ALA A 170 10.61 1.95 12.31
CA ALA A 170 10.09 2.09 13.68
C ALA A 170 8.85 1.23 13.92
N MET A 171 7.91 1.16 12.96
CA MET A 171 6.75 0.27 13.02
C MET A 171 7.19 -1.20 13.10
N SER A 172 8.14 -1.63 12.26
CA SER A 172 8.66 -3.00 12.29
C SER A 172 9.32 -3.35 13.63
N GLN A 173 10.09 -2.42 14.20
CA GLN A 173 10.73 -2.63 15.51
C GLN A 173 9.71 -2.62 16.66
N GLY A 174 8.70 -1.74 16.60
CA GLY A 174 7.62 -1.73 17.58
C GLY A 174 6.83 -3.03 17.59
N TYR A 175 6.51 -3.54 16.40
CA TYR A 175 5.88 -4.85 16.24
C TYR A 175 6.75 -5.97 16.82
N ALA A 176 8.01 -6.04 16.43
CA ALA A 176 8.94 -7.07 16.88
C ALA A 176 9.11 -7.06 18.41
N LEU A 177 9.27 -5.86 19.00
CA LEU A 177 9.39 -5.70 20.45
C LEU A 177 8.17 -6.26 21.19
N VAL A 178 6.96 -5.83 20.78
CA VAL A 178 5.73 -6.26 21.45
C VAL A 178 5.45 -7.75 21.18
N SER A 179 5.71 -8.25 19.98
CA SER A 179 5.57 -9.68 19.66
C SER A 179 6.49 -10.53 20.52
N THR A 180 7.75 -10.12 20.71
CA THR A 180 8.71 -10.81 21.59
C THR A 180 8.27 -10.80 23.05
N LEU A 181 7.78 -9.66 23.55
CA LEU A 181 7.24 -9.55 24.91
C LEU A 181 6.02 -10.44 25.14
N ARG A 182 5.29 -10.76 24.09
CA ARG A 182 4.14 -11.69 24.10
C ARG A 182 4.53 -13.16 23.90
N GLY A 183 5.84 -13.46 23.81
CA GLY A 183 6.36 -14.82 23.62
C GLY A 183 6.36 -15.31 22.17
N TYR A 184 6.13 -14.42 21.19
CA TYR A 184 6.20 -14.75 19.77
C TYR A 184 7.52 -14.20 19.20
N PRO A 185 8.53 -15.06 18.91
CA PRO A 185 9.76 -14.59 18.28
C PRO A 185 9.46 -14.04 16.89
N ASP A 186 9.98 -12.83 16.61
CA ASP A 186 9.74 -12.15 15.34
C ASP A 186 11.04 -11.81 14.61
N GLN A 187 10.96 -11.78 13.29
CA GLN A 187 12.07 -11.44 12.40
C GLN A 187 12.01 -9.96 11.98
N GLY A 188 11.76 -9.06 12.94
CA GLY A 188 11.56 -7.63 12.70
C GLY A 188 12.62 -6.97 11.87
N ILE A 189 13.87 -7.47 11.90
CA ILE A 189 14.96 -6.94 11.08
C ILE A 189 14.69 -7.08 9.58
N ARG A 190 14.10 -8.18 9.14
CA ARG A 190 13.83 -8.43 7.71
C ARG A 190 12.74 -7.50 7.19
N TRP A 191 11.68 -7.34 7.98
CA TRP A 191 10.62 -6.38 7.66
C TRP A 191 11.11 -4.93 7.69
N ALA A 192 12.02 -4.61 8.61
CA ALA A 192 12.68 -3.31 8.65
C ALA A 192 13.50 -3.02 7.38
N LEU A 193 14.20 -4.01 6.82
CA LEU A 193 14.94 -3.87 5.57
C LEU A 193 13.99 -3.59 4.38
N ILE A 194 12.87 -4.31 4.29
CA ILE A 194 11.84 -4.04 3.28
C ILE A 194 11.30 -2.62 3.45
N GLY A 195 11.02 -2.22 4.68
CA GLY A 195 10.53 -0.87 5.00
C GLY A 195 11.54 0.23 4.70
N LEU A 196 12.84 -0.05 4.85
CA LEU A 196 13.90 0.90 4.53
C LEU A 196 13.97 1.20 3.02
N VAL A 197 13.54 0.27 2.17
CA VAL A 197 13.48 0.45 0.72
C VAL A 197 12.13 1.01 0.28
N ALA A 198 11.03 0.42 0.73
CA ALA A 198 9.67 0.81 0.34
C ALA A 198 9.24 2.15 0.97
N GLY A 199 9.60 2.38 2.22
CA GLY A 199 9.21 3.56 2.99
C GLY A 199 9.61 4.89 2.34
N PRO A 200 10.84 5.06 1.83
CA PRO A 200 11.23 6.28 1.12
C PRO A 200 10.40 6.54 -0.14
N VAL A 201 10.07 5.51 -0.91
CA VAL A 201 9.26 5.62 -2.12
C VAL A 201 7.84 6.10 -1.77
N LEU A 202 7.20 5.45 -0.81
CA LEU A 202 5.87 5.81 -0.35
C LEU A 202 5.85 7.18 0.34
N GLY A 203 6.89 7.49 1.11
CA GLY A 203 7.05 8.80 1.75
C GLY A 203 7.21 9.93 0.75
N ALA A 204 8.03 9.76 -0.29
CA ALA A 204 8.17 10.71 -1.39
C ALA A 204 6.84 10.89 -2.13
N ALA A 205 6.17 9.80 -2.49
CA ALA A 205 4.87 9.83 -3.15
C ALA A 205 3.83 10.59 -2.30
N THR A 206 3.83 10.38 -0.97
CA THR A 206 2.96 11.10 -0.03
C THR A 206 3.19 12.62 -0.10
N ALA A 207 4.44 13.08 -0.18
CA ALA A 207 4.74 14.50 -0.32
C ALA A 207 4.28 15.05 -1.68
N LEU A 208 4.47 14.28 -2.75
CA LEU A 208 4.12 14.65 -4.12
C LEU A 208 2.61 14.75 -4.37
N LEU A 209 1.76 14.18 -3.52
CA LEU A 209 0.30 14.43 -3.58
C LEU A 209 -0.07 15.91 -3.41
N ARG A 210 0.81 16.71 -2.85
CA ARG A 210 0.62 18.17 -2.66
C ARG A 210 1.29 19.02 -3.73
N HIS A 211 1.81 18.39 -4.77
CA HIS A 211 2.48 19.10 -5.86
C HIS A 211 1.47 19.87 -6.74
N GLU A 212 1.88 20.99 -7.33
CA GLU A 212 1.01 21.80 -8.18
C GLU A 212 0.67 21.12 -9.51
N SER A 213 1.59 20.33 -10.05
CA SER A 213 1.40 19.60 -11.30
C SER A 213 0.48 18.39 -11.12
N ARG A 214 -0.66 18.40 -11.80
CA ARG A 214 -1.61 17.26 -11.80
C ARG A 214 -0.99 15.96 -12.31
N ARG A 215 0.02 16.02 -13.19
CA ARG A 215 0.72 14.82 -13.68
C ARG A 215 1.53 14.19 -12.54
N ILE A 216 2.23 14.98 -11.75
CA ILE A 216 3.02 14.50 -10.61
C ILE A 216 2.10 13.93 -9.53
N VAL A 217 0.97 14.59 -9.24
CA VAL A 217 -0.05 14.08 -8.32
C VAL A 217 -0.62 12.75 -8.82
N ALA A 218 -0.88 12.61 -10.12
CA ALA A 218 -1.37 11.38 -10.71
C ALA A 218 -0.39 10.21 -10.54
N ILE A 219 0.91 10.43 -10.81
CA ILE A 219 1.94 9.41 -10.60
C ILE A 219 2.05 9.06 -9.12
N ALA A 220 2.11 10.04 -8.24
CA ALA A 220 2.23 9.83 -6.80
C ALA A 220 1.06 9.02 -6.22
N ALA A 221 -0.17 9.40 -6.58
CA ALA A 221 -1.36 8.67 -6.17
C ALA A 221 -1.44 7.28 -6.81
N GLY A 222 -1.01 7.15 -8.07
CA GLY A 222 -0.90 5.86 -8.76
C GLY A 222 0.06 4.91 -8.06
N VAL A 223 1.20 5.40 -7.57
CA VAL A 223 2.16 4.60 -6.78
C VAL A 223 1.52 4.14 -5.47
N LEU A 224 0.93 5.06 -4.70
CA LEU A 224 0.31 4.72 -3.41
C LEU A 224 -0.86 3.76 -3.58
N GLY A 225 -1.79 4.07 -4.46
CA GLY A 225 -2.96 3.22 -4.73
C GLY A 225 -2.57 1.90 -5.40
N GLY A 226 -1.54 1.91 -6.26
CA GLY A 226 -1.03 0.73 -6.93
C GLY A 226 -0.41 -0.28 -5.98
N VAL A 227 0.34 0.15 -4.97
CA VAL A 227 0.88 -0.75 -3.92
C VAL A 227 -0.27 -1.40 -3.14
N ILE A 228 -1.27 -0.62 -2.72
CA ILE A 228 -2.42 -1.15 -1.97
C ILE A 228 -3.25 -2.10 -2.85
N LEU A 229 -3.46 -1.75 -4.12
CA LEU A 229 -4.18 -2.61 -5.06
C LEU A 229 -3.42 -3.90 -5.38
N GLY A 230 -2.08 -3.80 -5.53
CA GLY A 230 -1.20 -4.94 -5.74
C GLY A 230 -1.22 -5.92 -4.56
N ASP A 231 -1.23 -5.40 -3.34
CA ASP A 231 -1.38 -6.20 -2.12
C ASP A 231 -2.72 -6.97 -2.10
N ALA A 232 -3.81 -6.31 -2.48
CA ALA A 232 -5.11 -6.96 -2.61
C ALA A 232 -5.11 -8.06 -3.69
N VAL A 233 -4.56 -7.78 -4.88
CA VAL A 233 -4.46 -8.74 -5.98
C VAL A 233 -3.63 -9.96 -5.57
N HIS A 234 -2.46 -9.73 -4.98
CA HIS A 234 -1.62 -10.79 -4.43
C HIS A 234 -2.37 -11.62 -3.39
N GLY A 235 -3.05 -10.96 -2.46
CA GLY A 235 -3.81 -11.61 -1.40
C GLY A 235 -4.97 -12.47 -1.91
N PHE A 236 -5.69 -12.05 -2.95
CA PHE A 236 -6.72 -12.87 -3.59
C PHE A 236 -6.17 -14.17 -4.18
N VAL A 237 -4.96 -14.13 -4.72
CA VAL A 237 -4.32 -15.28 -5.38
C VAL A 237 -3.62 -16.18 -4.36
N ALA A 238 -2.81 -15.60 -3.48
CA ALA A 238 -1.91 -16.34 -2.59
C ALA A 238 -2.56 -16.75 -1.27
N ILE A 239 -3.58 -16.00 -0.80
CA ILE A 239 -4.17 -16.16 0.53
C ILE A 239 -5.72 -16.18 0.45
N PRO A 240 -6.34 -17.22 -0.14
CA PRO A 240 -7.80 -17.28 -0.31
C PRO A 240 -8.58 -17.19 1.01
N ALA A 241 -8.01 -17.68 2.12
CA ALA A 241 -8.64 -17.61 3.45
C ALA A 241 -8.91 -16.18 3.93
N GLY A 242 -8.16 -15.20 3.42
CA GLY A 242 -8.32 -13.77 3.72
C GLY A 242 -9.24 -12.99 2.76
N TRP A 243 -10.05 -13.65 1.96
CA TRP A 243 -10.80 -13.02 0.86
C TRP A 243 -11.54 -11.73 1.24
N GLY A 244 -12.24 -11.74 2.37
CA GLY A 244 -12.96 -10.55 2.86
C GLY A 244 -12.03 -9.36 3.14
N SER A 245 -10.82 -9.59 3.66
CA SER A 245 -9.81 -8.53 3.87
C SER A 245 -9.36 -7.93 2.54
N TRP A 246 -9.13 -8.78 1.54
CA TRP A 246 -8.67 -8.33 0.23
C TRP A 246 -9.73 -7.51 -0.51
N VAL A 247 -11.01 -7.82 -0.31
CA VAL A 247 -12.11 -6.96 -0.80
C VAL A 247 -12.06 -5.59 -0.13
N ILE A 248 -11.83 -5.52 1.18
CA ILE A 248 -11.73 -4.24 1.91
C ILE A 248 -10.52 -3.44 1.38
N VAL A 249 -9.36 -4.08 1.24
CA VAL A 249 -8.12 -3.45 0.73
C VAL A 249 -8.32 -2.94 -0.70
N ALA A 250 -8.86 -3.78 -1.60
CA ALA A 250 -9.13 -3.39 -2.98
C ALA A 250 -10.13 -2.22 -3.07
N SER A 251 -11.21 -2.29 -2.30
CA SER A 251 -12.22 -1.22 -2.26
C SER A 251 -11.63 0.09 -1.76
N GLY A 252 -10.79 0.06 -0.72
CA GLY A 252 -10.07 1.22 -0.21
C GLY A 252 -9.11 1.81 -1.24
N ALA A 253 -8.36 0.99 -1.96
CA ALA A 253 -7.48 1.43 -3.04
C ALA A 253 -8.25 2.10 -4.17
N LEU A 254 -9.33 1.46 -4.63
CA LEU A 254 -10.18 2.00 -5.70
C LEU A 254 -10.87 3.30 -5.29
N ALA A 255 -11.35 3.38 -4.04
CA ALA A 255 -11.94 4.61 -3.50
C ALA A 255 -10.90 5.74 -3.46
N PHE A 256 -9.68 5.48 -2.99
CA PHE A 256 -8.59 6.46 -2.98
C PHE A 256 -8.24 6.95 -4.39
N LEU A 257 -8.10 6.04 -5.35
CA LEU A 257 -7.82 6.38 -6.76
C LEU A 257 -8.98 7.16 -7.38
N GLY A 258 -10.22 6.74 -7.14
CA GLY A 258 -11.42 7.40 -7.63
C GLY A 258 -11.58 8.82 -7.07
N VAL A 259 -11.42 8.99 -5.75
CA VAL A 259 -11.46 10.32 -5.11
C VAL A 259 -10.35 11.22 -5.66
N THR A 260 -9.14 10.68 -5.83
CA THR A 260 -8.03 11.44 -6.43
C THR A 260 -8.36 11.88 -7.86
N ALA A 261 -8.91 10.99 -8.69
CA ALA A 261 -9.30 11.31 -10.06
C ALA A 261 -10.35 12.44 -10.11
N VAL A 262 -11.41 12.31 -9.31
CA VAL A 262 -12.55 13.23 -9.34
C VAL A 262 -12.23 14.57 -8.65
N VAL A 263 -11.56 14.54 -7.50
CA VAL A 263 -11.36 15.75 -6.66
C VAL A 263 -10.09 16.50 -7.04
N LEU A 264 -8.98 15.79 -7.27
CA LEU A 264 -7.68 16.41 -7.47
C LEU A 264 -7.34 16.61 -8.96
N LEU A 265 -7.59 15.61 -9.79
CA LEU A 265 -7.14 15.65 -11.18
C LEU A 265 -8.13 16.36 -12.10
N ARG A 266 -9.42 16.08 -11.99
CA ARG A 266 -10.51 16.73 -12.75
C ARG A 266 -10.26 16.83 -14.27
N ALA A 267 -9.47 15.92 -14.84
CA ALA A 267 -9.11 15.89 -16.26
C ALA A 267 -8.76 14.46 -16.69
N TRP A 268 -9.17 14.07 -17.90
CA TRP A 268 -9.02 12.68 -18.35
C TRP A 268 -7.56 12.21 -18.54
N ARG A 269 -6.68 13.10 -19.06
CA ARG A 269 -5.26 12.75 -19.29
C ARG A 269 -4.51 12.39 -17.99
N PRO A 270 -4.51 13.21 -16.93
CA PRO A 270 -3.88 12.81 -15.66
C PRO A 270 -4.60 11.63 -14.99
N THR A 271 -5.92 11.45 -15.21
CA THR A 271 -6.63 10.28 -14.71
C THR A 271 -6.18 9.00 -15.41
N LEU A 272 -5.94 9.01 -16.72
CA LEU A 272 -5.33 7.87 -17.42
C LEU A 272 -3.92 7.58 -16.90
N LEU A 273 -3.13 8.62 -16.64
CA LEU A 273 -1.78 8.45 -16.07
C LEU A 273 -1.83 7.85 -14.67
N LEU A 274 -2.79 8.27 -13.82
CA LEU A 274 -3.06 7.69 -12.52
C LEU A 274 -3.36 6.17 -12.65
N ALA A 275 -4.31 5.82 -13.51
CA ALA A 275 -4.74 4.44 -13.71
C ALA A 275 -3.59 3.57 -14.27
N ALA A 276 -2.87 4.06 -15.26
CA ALA A 276 -1.71 3.38 -15.83
C ALA A 276 -0.60 3.15 -14.79
N THR A 277 -0.27 4.18 -13.99
CA THR A 277 0.72 4.06 -12.93
C THR A 277 0.27 3.05 -11.88
N ALA A 278 -1.00 3.12 -11.44
CA ALA A 278 -1.53 2.18 -10.46
C ALA A 278 -1.50 0.74 -10.99
N ALA A 279 -1.87 0.52 -12.25
CA ALA A 279 -1.83 -0.80 -12.88
C ALA A 279 -0.40 -1.36 -12.98
N VAL A 280 0.56 -0.54 -13.43
CA VAL A 280 1.98 -0.94 -13.52
C VAL A 280 2.54 -1.29 -12.14
N VAL A 281 2.28 -0.45 -11.13
CA VAL A 281 2.77 -0.69 -9.77
C VAL A 281 2.11 -1.92 -9.15
N ALA A 282 0.80 -2.09 -9.31
CA ALA A 282 0.10 -3.27 -8.82
C ALA A 282 0.59 -4.57 -9.47
N SER A 283 0.83 -4.55 -10.78
CA SER A 283 1.39 -5.70 -11.50
C SER A 283 2.82 -6.01 -11.06
N ALA A 284 3.67 -4.99 -10.97
CA ALA A 284 5.05 -5.13 -10.49
C ALA A 284 5.08 -5.68 -9.04
N TYR A 285 4.22 -5.17 -8.16
CA TYR A 285 4.07 -5.67 -6.79
C TYR A 285 3.72 -7.16 -6.79
N SER A 286 2.66 -7.55 -7.50
CA SER A 286 2.19 -8.95 -7.51
C SER A 286 3.20 -9.93 -8.12
N LEU A 287 4.00 -9.48 -9.09
CA LEU A 287 5.01 -10.32 -9.74
C LEU A 287 6.32 -10.41 -8.96
N LEU A 288 6.69 -9.36 -8.23
CA LEU A 288 8.01 -9.25 -7.58
C LEU A 288 7.98 -9.58 -6.09
N LEU A 289 6.81 -9.57 -5.44
CA LEU A 289 6.73 -9.76 -3.99
C LEU A 289 7.31 -11.12 -3.56
N ASP A 290 6.85 -12.22 -4.14
CA ASP A 290 7.30 -13.57 -3.76
C ASP A 290 8.80 -13.79 -4.04
N PRO A 291 9.36 -13.42 -5.22
CA PRO A 291 10.80 -13.48 -5.45
C PRO A 291 11.61 -12.65 -4.45
N LEU A 292 11.15 -11.43 -4.12
CA LEU A 292 11.82 -10.55 -3.15
C LEU A 292 11.76 -11.12 -1.74
N LEU A 293 10.60 -11.62 -1.31
CA LEU A 293 10.48 -12.31 -0.02
C LEU A 293 11.39 -13.54 0.01
N GLY A 294 11.41 -14.35 -1.04
CA GLY A 294 12.32 -15.49 -1.15
C GLY A 294 13.80 -15.13 -1.05
N LEU A 295 14.20 -13.94 -1.49
CA LEU A 295 15.58 -13.44 -1.35
C LEU A 295 15.88 -12.98 0.08
N VAL A 296 14.95 -12.27 0.73
CA VAL A 296 15.14 -11.69 2.07
C VAL A 296 15.04 -12.74 3.18
N PHE A 297 14.25 -13.81 2.94
CA PHE A 297 13.96 -14.83 3.95
C PHE A 297 14.74 -16.15 3.76
N ARG A 298 15.65 -16.21 2.80
CA ARG A 298 16.67 -17.27 2.70
C ARG A 298 17.82 -17.01 3.67
#